data_fc3edd3443e6765f86b40e616591b7ca
#
_entry.id   fc3edd3443e6765f86b40e616591b7ca
#
_cell.length_a   1.000
_cell.length_b   1.000
_cell.length_c   1.000
_cell.angle_alpha   90.00
_cell.angle_beta   90.00
_cell.angle_gamma   90.00
#
_symmetry.space_group_name_H-M   'P 1'
#
loop_
_entity.id
_entity.type
_entity.pdbx_description
1 polymer ?
#
loop_
_entity_poly.entity_id
_entity_poly.type
_entity_poly.pdbx_seq_one_letter_code
_entity_poly.pdbx_strand_id
1 'polypeptide(L)'
;MNPGRTILPVVVLAALALGGCSIGLPPEVAGLGYVDRELKFALNVPPGWTFRESRGTAAVILAAPAGTDETRPNVTVVVAPAVGPLALAELISGNRDRLKALQGIRLGAEEPRTLADGHEAMALTFDHAALEKPVRQRQMYVVAAGRAYTVTATASPQAFDSHQAEFETVFRSFRAAW
;
A
#
# COMPACT_ATOMS: atom_id res chain seq x y z
N MET A 1 -25.82 79.72 -18.14
CA MET A 1 -26.44 78.66 -17.36
C MET A 1 -26.05 77.29 -17.96
N ASN A 2 -25.12 76.60 -17.38
CA ASN A 2 -24.59 75.34 -17.88
C ASN A 2 -24.88 74.23 -16.82
N PRO A 3 -25.64 73.19 -17.16
CA PRO A 3 -25.90 72.12 -16.18
C PRO A 3 -24.72 71.17 -16.13
N GLY A 4 -24.29 70.90 -14.90
CA GLY A 4 -23.17 70.05 -14.58
C GLY A 4 -23.40 68.60 -15.00
N ARG A 5 -22.36 68.02 -15.58
CA ARG A 5 -22.20 66.56 -15.83
C ARG A 5 -21.72 65.91 -14.60
N THR A 6 -22.58 65.10 -13.93
CA THR A 6 -22.25 64.23 -12.84
C THR A 6 -21.59 62.98 -13.44
N ILE A 7 -20.30 62.74 -13.14
CA ILE A 7 -19.59 61.54 -13.52
C ILE A 7 -19.75 60.53 -12.36
N LEU A 8 -20.49 59.44 -12.61
CA LEU A 8 -20.53 58.30 -11.68
C LEU A 8 -19.22 57.49 -11.81
N PRO A 9 -18.59 57.12 -10.69
CA PRO A 9 -17.47 56.22 -10.76
C PRO A 9 -17.95 54.76 -11.00
N VAL A 10 -17.46 54.17 -12.09
CA VAL A 10 -17.62 52.74 -12.35
C VAL A 10 -16.68 51.99 -11.41
N VAL A 11 -17.27 51.36 -10.41
CA VAL A 11 -16.54 50.42 -9.54
C VAL A 11 -16.42 49.10 -10.29
N VAL A 12 -15.24 48.82 -10.83
CA VAL A 12 -14.89 47.51 -11.40
C VAL A 12 -14.59 46.59 -10.22
N LEU A 13 -15.54 45.73 -9.86
CA LEU A 13 -15.31 44.61 -8.93
C LEU A 13 -14.48 43.55 -9.69
N ALA A 14 -13.18 43.52 -9.43
CA ALA A 14 -12.34 42.41 -9.83
C ALA A 14 -12.68 41.21 -8.94
N ALA A 15 -13.46 40.27 -9.45
CA ALA A 15 -13.68 38.99 -8.83
C ALA A 15 -12.35 38.18 -8.89
N LEU A 16 -11.60 38.17 -7.79
CA LEU A 16 -10.50 37.24 -7.59
C LEU A 16 -11.11 35.83 -7.50
N ALA A 17 -11.11 35.12 -8.61
CA ALA A 17 -11.34 33.69 -8.63
C ALA A 17 -10.16 33.05 -7.87
N LEU A 18 -10.34 32.77 -6.57
CA LEU A 18 -9.50 31.85 -5.82
C LEU A 18 -9.72 30.47 -6.43
N GLY A 19 -8.99 30.17 -7.49
CA GLY A 19 -8.84 28.83 -8.02
C GLY A 19 -8.15 27.99 -6.95
N GLY A 20 -8.92 27.39 -6.03
CA GLY A 20 -8.45 26.34 -5.16
C GLY A 20 -7.97 25.21 -6.06
N CYS A 21 -6.65 25.05 -6.23
CA CYS A 21 -6.09 23.84 -6.77
C CYS A 21 -6.41 22.72 -5.77
N SER A 22 -7.54 22.06 -5.95
CA SER A 22 -7.74 20.75 -5.37
C SER A 22 -6.73 19.84 -6.08
N ILE A 23 -5.60 19.57 -5.41
CA ILE A 23 -4.64 18.56 -5.89
C ILE A 23 -5.41 17.24 -5.82
N GLY A 24 -6.05 16.87 -6.92
CA GLY A 24 -6.73 15.58 -7.08
C GLY A 24 -5.72 14.45 -6.91
N LEU A 25 -6.21 13.25 -6.66
CA LEU A 25 -5.36 12.06 -6.72
C LEU A 25 -4.89 11.86 -8.16
N PRO A 26 -3.64 11.43 -8.37
CA PRO A 26 -3.17 11.00 -9.67
C PRO A 26 -4.08 9.90 -10.26
N PRO A 27 -4.28 9.85 -11.59
CA PRO A 27 -5.17 8.88 -12.22
C PRO A 27 -4.87 7.43 -11.86
N GLU A 28 -3.61 7.09 -11.66
CA GLU A 28 -3.14 5.75 -11.33
C GLU A 28 -3.58 5.24 -9.95
N VAL A 29 -3.98 6.15 -9.05
CA VAL A 29 -4.48 5.79 -7.71
C VAL A 29 -5.93 6.22 -7.50
N ALA A 30 -6.50 6.99 -8.44
CA ALA A 30 -7.89 7.37 -8.40
C ALA A 30 -8.78 6.12 -8.54
N GLY A 31 -9.72 5.93 -7.60
CA GLY A 31 -10.61 4.77 -7.61
C GLY A 31 -10.08 3.53 -6.89
N LEU A 32 -8.86 3.54 -6.34
CA LEU A 32 -8.40 2.50 -5.43
C LEU A 32 -9.10 2.63 -4.07
N GLY A 33 -9.32 1.48 -3.41
CA GLY A 33 -10.13 1.40 -2.18
C GLY A 33 -9.45 2.00 -0.94
N TYR A 34 -8.12 2.08 -0.93
CA TYR A 34 -7.33 2.71 0.12
C TYR A 34 -6.17 3.51 -0.47
N VAL A 35 -5.99 4.74 0.02
CA VAL A 35 -4.94 5.67 -0.45
C VAL A 35 -4.28 6.34 0.75
N ASP A 36 -3.00 6.07 0.98
CA ASP A 36 -2.18 6.76 1.96
C ASP A 36 -1.38 7.89 1.28
N ARG A 37 -1.80 9.13 1.54
CA ARG A 37 -1.18 10.32 0.93
C ARG A 37 0.16 10.70 1.55
N GLU A 38 0.39 10.33 2.80
CA GLU A 38 1.63 10.63 3.53
C GLU A 38 2.73 9.62 3.16
N LEU A 39 2.40 8.34 3.20
CA LEU A 39 3.34 7.26 2.90
C LEU A 39 3.39 6.93 1.41
N LYS A 40 2.53 7.58 0.58
CA LYS A 40 2.56 7.48 -0.88
C LYS A 40 2.39 6.04 -1.38
N PHE A 41 1.36 5.35 -0.90
CA PHE A 41 0.92 4.08 -1.46
C PHE A 41 -0.60 3.99 -1.55
N ALA A 42 -1.08 3.13 -2.44
CA ALA A 42 -2.50 2.87 -2.61
C ALA A 42 -2.72 1.41 -3.01
N LEU A 43 -3.91 0.88 -2.71
CA LEU A 43 -4.28 -0.49 -3.03
C LEU A 43 -5.80 -0.68 -3.03
N ASN A 44 -6.28 -1.77 -3.61
CA ASN A 44 -7.67 -2.19 -3.48
C ASN A 44 -7.88 -3.02 -2.21
N VAL A 45 -8.96 -2.72 -1.51
CA VAL A 45 -9.47 -3.54 -0.41
C VAL A 45 -10.39 -4.60 -1.00
N PRO A 46 -10.15 -5.90 -0.79
CA PRO A 46 -11.01 -6.95 -1.31
C PRO A 46 -12.46 -6.80 -0.82
N PRO A 47 -13.47 -7.22 -1.59
CA PRO A 47 -14.87 -7.15 -1.19
C PRO A 47 -15.11 -7.84 0.16
N GLY A 48 -15.83 -7.17 1.06
CA GLY A 48 -16.15 -7.67 2.40
C GLY A 48 -15.01 -7.58 3.41
N TRP A 49 -13.79 -7.22 3.00
CA TRP A 49 -12.69 -6.97 3.92
C TRP A 49 -12.83 -5.61 4.60
N THR A 50 -12.30 -5.51 5.80
CA THR A 50 -12.18 -4.25 6.53
C THR A 50 -10.72 -3.81 6.56
N PHE A 51 -10.47 -2.51 6.72
CA PHE A 51 -9.11 -2.02 6.96
C PHE A 51 -9.09 -1.11 8.18
N ARG A 52 -7.94 -1.00 8.78
CA ARG A 52 -7.63 -0.02 9.83
C ARG A 52 -6.23 0.52 9.65
N GLU A 53 -6.08 1.80 9.80
CA GLU A 53 -4.77 2.44 9.93
C GLU A 53 -4.14 2.04 11.27
N SER A 54 -2.83 1.92 11.26
CA SER A 54 -2.08 1.56 12.46
C SER A 54 -1.04 2.63 12.75
N ARG A 55 -0.91 2.98 14.01
CA ARG A 55 0.15 3.88 14.49
C ARG A 55 1.42 3.11 14.91
N GLY A 56 1.44 1.80 14.70
CA GLY A 56 2.57 0.93 15.01
C GLY A 56 3.49 0.70 13.80
N THR A 57 4.05 -0.51 13.72
CA THR A 57 4.97 -0.89 12.64
C THR A 57 4.28 -0.95 11.27
N ALA A 58 3.03 -1.40 11.21
CA ALA A 58 2.25 -1.41 9.98
C ALA A 58 1.58 -0.05 9.76
N ALA A 59 1.52 0.42 8.51
CA ALA A 59 0.77 1.61 8.11
C ALA A 59 -0.74 1.31 8.03
N VAL A 60 -1.09 0.19 7.40
CA VAL A 60 -2.48 -0.29 7.30
C VAL A 60 -2.54 -1.80 7.49
N ILE A 61 -3.64 -2.27 8.06
CA ILE A 61 -3.97 -3.68 8.21
C ILE A 61 -5.34 -3.91 7.57
N LEU A 62 -5.40 -4.75 6.55
CA LEU A 62 -6.61 -5.27 5.96
C LEU A 62 -6.92 -6.62 6.58
N ALA A 63 -8.18 -6.93 6.85
CA ALA A 63 -8.58 -8.21 7.42
C ALA A 63 -9.84 -8.75 6.75
N ALA A 64 -9.83 -10.04 6.45
CA ALA A 64 -11.00 -10.76 5.96
C ALA A 64 -12.16 -10.66 6.97
N PRO A 65 -13.41 -10.95 6.58
CA PRO A 65 -14.50 -11.15 7.53
C PRO A 65 -14.12 -12.13 8.64
N ALA A 66 -14.69 -11.98 9.81
CA ALA A 66 -14.47 -12.96 10.89
C ALA A 66 -14.99 -14.33 10.42
N GLY A 67 -14.15 -15.36 10.56
CA GLY A 67 -14.43 -16.73 10.18
C GLY A 67 -14.04 -17.68 11.31
N THR A 68 -14.01 -18.97 10.99
CA THR A 68 -13.63 -20.04 11.92
C THR A 68 -12.12 -20.30 11.95
N ASP A 69 -11.36 -19.66 11.06
CA ASP A 69 -9.91 -19.85 11.00
C ASP A 69 -9.23 -19.29 12.24
N GLU A 70 -8.36 -20.07 12.83
CA GLU A 70 -7.58 -19.67 14.01
C GLU A 70 -6.71 -18.45 13.74
N THR A 71 -6.17 -18.35 12.53
CA THR A 71 -5.43 -17.17 12.05
C THR A 71 -6.28 -16.44 11.01
N ARG A 72 -6.92 -15.36 11.42
CA ARG A 72 -7.73 -14.54 10.54
C ARG A 72 -6.90 -14.06 9.34
N PRO A 73 -7.29 -14.37 8.10
CA PRO A 73 -6.58 -13.90 6.91
C PRO A 73 -6.47 -12.38 6.89
N ASN A 74 -5.26 -11.89 6.67
CA ASN A 74 -5.02 -10.45 6.69
C ASN A 74 -3.89 -10.04 5.73
N VAL A 75 -3.86 -8.75 5.38
CA VAL A 75 -2.75 -8.12 4.66
C VAL A 75 -2.29 -6.92 5.47
N THR A 76 -0.98 -6.81 5.68
CA THR A 76 -0.36 -5.65 6.30
C THR A 76 0.55 -4.95 5.32
N VAL A 77 0.61 -3.62 5.40
CA VAL A 77 1.59 -2.81 4.67
C VAL A 77 2.49 -2.14 5.68
N VAL A 78 3.78 -2.40 5.55
CA VAL A 78 4.84 -1.73 6.32
C VAL A 78 5.61 -0.84 5.37
N VAL A 79 5.85 0.41 5.79
CA VAL A 79 6.65 1.37 5.04
C VAL A 79 7.79 1.83 5.92
N ALA A 80 9.00 1.71 5.41
CA ALA A 80 10.21 2.16 6.09
C ALA A 80 11.01 3.10 5.19
N PRO A 81 11.74 4.09 5.75
CA PRO A 81 12.72 4.83 4.99
C PRO A 81 13.77 3.88 4.40
N ALA A 82 14.07 4.03 3.11
CA ALA A 82 15.23 3.39 2.51
C ALA A 82 16.45 4.25 2.84
N VAL A 83 17.38 3.69 3.63
CA VAL A 83 18.61 4.40 4.00
C VAL A 83 19.61 4.27 2.85
N GLY A 84 19.95 5.39 2.23
CA GLY A 84 20.86 5.42 1.08
C GLY A 84 20.21 4.84 -0.20
N PRO A 85 20.98 4.51 -1.24
CA PRO A 85 20.50 3.91 -2.48
C PRO A 85 20.24 2.42 -2.27
N LEU A 86 19.21 2.07 -1.46
CA LEU A 86 18.83 0.69 -1.23
C LEU A 86 18.25 0.09 -2.52
N ALA A 87 18.88 -0.96 -3.04
CA ALA A 87 18.37 -1.72 -4.16
C ALA A 87 17.34 -2.77 -3.67
N LEU A 88 16.35 -3.06 -4.53
CA LEU A 88 15.35 -4.10 -4.23
C LEU A 88 16.03 -5.46 -3.91
N ALA A 89 17.08 -5.81 -4.64
CA ALA A 89 17.84 -7.05 -4.41
C ALA A 89 18.48 -7.12 -3.02
N GLU A 90 18.99 -6.00 -2.49
CA GLU A 90 19.57 -5.93 -1.13
C GLU A 90 18.50 -6.08 -0.06
N LEU A 91 17.33 -5.43 -0.25
CA LEU A 91 16.19 -5.59 0.64
C LEU A 91 15.74 -7.05 0.72
N ILE A 92 15.63 -7.74 -0.42
CA ILE A 92 15.22 -9.13 -0.51
C ILE A 92 16.27 -10.04 0.15
N SER A 93 17.56 -9.87 -0.17
CA SER A 93 18.64 -10.66 0.43
C SER A 93 18.64 -10.54 1.95
N GLY A 94 18.57 -9.33 2.48
CA GLY A 94 18.53 -9.09 3.92
C GLY A 94 17.31 -9.70 4.61
N ASN A 95 16.14 -9.65 4.00
CA ASN A 95 14.94 -10.29 4.55
C ASN A 95 15.00 -11.81 4.47
N ARG A 96 15.50 -12.38 3.38
CA ARG A 96 15.72 -13.82 3.24
C ARG A 96 16.67 -14.37 4.30
N ASP A 97 17.78 -13.66 4.56
CA ASP A 97 18.75 -14.08 5.56
C ASP A 97 18.15 -14.04 6.98
N ARG A 98 17.35 -13.01 7.27
CA ARG A 98 16.59 -12.96 8.54
C ARG A 98 15.60 -14.11 8.67
N LEU A 99 14.85 -14.42 7.60
CA LEU A 99 13.89 -15.54 7.60
C LEU A 99 14.61 -16.87 7.80
N LYS A 100 15.74 -17.10 7.12
CA LYS A 100 16.55 -18.33 7.30
C LYS A 100 17.06 -18.52 8.74
N ALA A 101 17.30 -17.41 9.45
CA ALA A 101 17.73 -17.45 10.84
C ALA A 101 16.60 -17.83 11.83
N LEU A 102 15.33 -17.77 11.40
CA LEU A 102 14.19 -18.15 12.23
C LEU A 102 13.96 -19.65 12.20
N GLN A 103 13.73 -20.24 13.37
CA GLN A 103 13.43 -21.65 13.48
C GLN A 103 12.06 -21.98 12.87
N GLY A 104 11.98 -23.07 12.11
CA GLY A 104 10.72 -23.55 11.52
C GLY A 104 10.23 -22.81 10.30
N ILE A 105 11.06 -21.96 9.70
CA ILE A 105 10.76 -21.32 8.41
C ILE A 105 11.04 -22.29 7.27
N ARG A 106 10.10 -22.37 6.33
CA ARG A 106 10.25 -23.03 5.03
C ARG A 106 10.06 -22.00 3.94
N LEU A 107 11.16 -21.61 3.28
CA LEU A 107 11.10 -20.67 2.17
C LEU A 107 10.56 -21.36 0.93
N GLY A 108 9.62 -20.71 0.26
CA GLY A 108 9.11 -21.09 -1.06
C GLY A 108 9.82 -20.33 -2.18
N ALA A 109 9.13 -20.20 -3.32
CA ALA A 109 9.65 -19.53 -4.50
C ALA A 109 9.72 -18.01 -4.33
N GLU A 110 10.71 -17.40 -4.95
CA GLU A 110 10.79 -15.98 -5.22
C GLU A 110 10.17 -15.69 -6.60
N GLU A 111 9.28 -14.73 -6.67
CA GLU A 111 8.56 -14.39 -7.90
C GLU A 111 8.80 -12.92 -8.23
N PRO A 112 9.57 -12.61 -9.30
CA PRO A 112 9.68 -11.24 -9.78
C PRO A 112 8.34 -10.75 -10.31
N ARG A 113 8.03 -9.49 -10.05
CA ARG A 113 6.79 -8.84 -10.46
C ARG A 113 7.08 -7.43 -10.97
N THR A 114 6.25 -6.95 -11.87
CA THR A 114 6.16 -5.54 -12.23
C THR A 114 4.78 -5.04 -11.81
N LEU A 115 4.74 -3.99 -11.01
CA LEU A 115 3.50 -3.34 -10.62
C LEU A 115 2.90 -2.58 -11.79
N ALA A 116 1.60 -2.26 -11.72
CA ALA A 116 0.95 -1.55 -12.82
C ALA A 116 1.40 -0.07 -12.96
N ASP A 117 2.08 0.48 -11.94
CA ASP A 117 2.77 1.77 -11.99
C ASP A 117 4.23 1.66 -12.51
N GLY A 118 4.64 0.48 -12.97
CA GLY A 118 5.96 0.21 -13.55
C GLY A 118 7.07 -0.11 -12.56
N HIS A 119 6.84 -0.03 -11.25
CA HIS A 119 7.85 -0.40 -10.27
C HIS A 119 8.13 -1.90 -10.27
N GLU A 120 9.41 -2.26 -10.16
CA GLU A 120 9.81 -3.63 -9.91
C GLU A 120 9.48 -4.04 -8.48
N ALA A 121 9.04 -5.27 -8.33
CA ALA A 121 8.71 -5.89 -7.06
C ALA A 121 9.19 -7.35 -7.03
N MET A 122 9.35 -7.89 -5.83
CA MET A 122 9.62 -9.31 -5.62
C MET A 122 8.66 -9.86 -4.58
N ALA A 123 8.02 -10.97 -4.90
CA ALA A 123 7.21 -11.70 -3.91
C ALA A 123 7.97 -12.94 -3.42
N LEU A 124 7.90 -13.19 -2.11
CA LEU A 124 8.46 -14.37 -1.45
C LEU A 124 7.39 -15.01 -0.61
N THR A 125 7.13 -16.29 -0.84
CA THR A 125 6.21 -17.09 -0.02
C THR A 125 6.99 -17.96 0.95
N PHE A 126 6.50 -18.10 2.19
CA PHE A 126 7.10 -18.99 3.18
C PHE A 126 6.08 -19.46 4.21
N ASP A 127 6.36 -20.62 4.80
CA ASP A 127 5.61 -21.16 5.92
C ASP A 127 6.42 -20.99 7.22
N HIS A 128 5.76 -20.62 8.31
CA HIS A 128 6.33 -20.60 9.65
C HIS A 128 5.63 -21.68 10.48
N ALA A 129 6.21 -22.88 10.45
CA ALA A 129 5.62 -24.08 11.04
C ALA A 129 5.90 -24.25 12.56
N ALA A 130 6.91 -23.52 13.10
CA ALA A 130 7.28 -23.61 14.52
C ALA A 130 6.41 -22.75 15.45
N LEU A 131 5.48 -21.96 14.92
CA LEU A 131 4.51 -21.23 15.72
C LEU A 131 3.47 -22.19 16.30
N GLU A 132 2.90 -21.84 17.46
CA GLU A 132 1.74 -22.54 18.03
C GLU A 132 0.61 -22.66 17.00
N LYS A 133 0.40 -21.60 16.22
CA LYS A 133 -0.50 -21.58 15.07
C LYS A 133 0.32 -21.38 13.80
N PRO A 134 0.56 -22.44 13.03
CA PRO A 134 1.31 -22.34 11.79
C PRO A 134 0.67 -21.35 10.82
N VAL A 135 1.50 -20.53 10.19
CA VAL A 135 1.04 -19.55 9.19
C VAL A 135 1.80 -19.69 7.89
N ARG A 136 1.11 -19.40 6.79
CA ARG A 136 1.72 -19.10 5.49
C ARG A 136 1.70 -17.61 5.28
N GLN A 137 2.82 -17.08 4.83
CA GLN A 137 2.97 -15.68 4.46
C GLN A 137 3.47 -15.55 3.03
N ARG A 138 2.97 -14.53 2.34
CA ARG A 138 3.52 -14.05 1.10
C ARG A 138 3.84 -12.57 1.27
N GLN A 139 5.09 -12.23 1.11
CA GLN A 139 5.60 -10.87 1.23
C GLN A 139 6.00 -10.35 -0.14
N MET A 140 5.47 -9.19 -0.51
CA MET A 140 5.90 -8.44 -1.68
C MET A 140 6.71 -7.22 -1.25
N TYR A 141 7.87 -7.07 -1.83
CA TYR A 141 8.82 -6.00 -1.56
C TYR A 141 8.89 -5.04 -2.74
N VAL A 142 8.87 -3.75 -2.45
CA VAL A 142 9.01 -2.67 -3.43
C VAL A 142 9.93 -1.61 -2.85
N VAL A 143 10.84 -1.06 -3.65
CA VAL A 143 11.66 0.10 -3.29
C VAL A 143 11.34 1.22 -4.27
N ALA A 144 10.85 2.35 -3.77
CA ALA A 144 10.48 3.49 -4.59
C ALA A 144 10.60 4.80 -3.79
N ALA A 145 11.10 5.86 -4.44
CA ALA A 145 11.22 7.22 -3.89
C ALA A 145 11.78 7.27 -2.45
N GLY A 146 12.87 6.53 -2.18
CA GLY A 146 13.54 6.52 -0.87
C GLY A 146 12.76 5.79 0.23
N ARG A 147 11.81 4.92 -0.14
CA ARG A 147 11.03 4.08 0.77
C ARG A 147 11.09 2.62 0.37
N ALA A 148 11.06 1.76 1.37
CA ALA A 148 10.86 0.33 1.23
C ALA A 148 9.45 -0.02 1.69
N TYR A 149 8.68 -0.63 0.82
CA TYR A 149 7.32 -1.10 1.10
C TYR A 149 7.35 -2.62 1.22
N THR A 150 6.74 -3.15 2.27
CA THR A 150 6.54 -4.59 2.44
C THR A 150 5.05 -4.84 2.62
N VAL A 151 4.46 -5.51 1.64
CA VAL A 151 3.05 -5.94 1.67
C VAL A 151 3.03 -7.41 2.04
N THR A 152 2.44 -7.76 3.19
CA THR A 152 2.45 -9.12 3.73
C THR A 152 1.03 -9.67 3.82
N ALA A 153 0.72 -10.70 3.05
CA ALA A 153 -0.47 -11.54 3.23
C ALA A 153 -0.15 -12.64 4.24
N THR A 154 -1.05 -12.87 5.19
CA THR A 154 -0.91 -13.87 6.25
C THR A 154 -2.22 -14.62 6.46
N ALA A 155 -2.15 -15.95 6.53
CA ALA A 155 -3.25 -16.82 6.94
C ALA A 155 -2.70 -18.17 7.45
N SER A 156 -3.55 -19.04 8.00
CA SER A 156 -3.20 -20.45 8.12
C SER A 156 -2.91 -21.06 6.75
N PRO A 157 -2.09 -22.11 6.61
CA PRO A 157 -1.78 -22.67 5.29
C PRO A 157 -3.03 -23.05 4.48
N GLN A 158 -4.06 -23.60 5.11
CA GLN A 158 -5.32 -23.96 4.45
C GLN A 158 -6.12 -22.73 4.03
N ALA A 159 -6.27 -21.74 4.92
CA ALA A 159 -7.00 -20.50 4.61
C ALA A 159 -6.26 -19.65 3.56
N PHE A 160 -4.94 -19.75 3.48
CA PHE A 160 -4.14 -19.03 2.50
C PHE A 160 -4.54 -19.40 1.07
N ASP A 161 -4.71 -20.70 0.80
CA ASP A 161 -5.07 -21.19 -0.52
C ASP A 161 -6.50 -20.75 -0.92
N SER A 162 -7.43 -20.72 0.03
CA SER A 162 -8.81 -20.25 -0.21
C SER A 162 -8.95 -18.75 -0.40
N HIS A 163 -8.01 -17.94 0.12
CA HIS A 163 -8.00 -16.46 -0.01
C HIS A 163 -6.97 -15.95 -1.02
N GLN A 164 -6.45 -16.82 -1.88
CA GLN A 164 -5.40 -16.44 -2.84
C GLN A 164 -5.87 -15.33 -3.79
N ALA A 165 -7.13 -15.36 -4.24
CA ALA A 165 -7.67 -14.35 -5.15
C ALA A 165 -7.75 -12.97 -4.51
N GLU A 166 -8.14 -12.89 -3.25
CA GLU A 166 -8.20 -11.65 -2.47
C GLU A 166 -6.80 -11.08 -2.20
N PHE A 167 -5.83 -11.93 -1.84
CA PHE A 167 -4.44 -11.52 -1.68
C PHE A 167 -3.86 -10.99 -2.99
N GLU A 168 -4.11 -11.66 -4.13
CA GLU A 168 -3.70 -11.19 -5.43
C GLU A 168 -4.37 -9.86 -5.83
N THR A 169 -5.61 -9.62 -5.43
CA THR A 169 -6.28 -8.32 -5.64
C THR A 169 -5.48 -7.20 -4.99
N VAL A 170 -5.02 -7.39 -3.75
CA VAL A 170 -4.19 -6.41 -3.05
C VAL A 170 -2.84 -6.24 -3.75
N PHE A 171 -2.11 -7.32 -4.03
CA PHE A 171 -0.78 -7.27 -4.62
C PHE A 171 -0.76 -6.62 -6.01
N ARG A 172 -1.71 -6.97 -6.89
CA ARG A 172 -1.80 -6.40 -8.25
C ARG A 172 -2.23 -4.94 -8.27
N SER A 173 -3.05 -4.54 -7.31
CA SER A 173 -3.53 -3.15 -7.22
C SER A 173 -2.57 -2.23 -6.47
N PHE A 174 -1.56 -2.76 -5.81
CA PHE A 174 -0.61 -1.95 -5.05
C PHE A 174 0.12 -0.96 -5.98
N ARG A 175 0.19 0.29 -5.54
CA ARG A 175 0.91 1.39 -6.20
C ARG A 175 1.81 2.04 -5.17
N ALA A 176 3.04 2.37 -5.56
CA ALA A 176 4.03 2.99 -4.69
C ALA A 176 4.48 4.33 -5.23
N ALA A 177 4.79 5.25 -4.33
CA ALA A 177 5.52 6.50 -4.62
C ALA A 177 4.89 7.41 -5.69
N TRP A 178 3.57 7.45 -5.79
CA TRP A 178 2.81 8.33 -6.68
C TRP A 178 2.79 9.80 -6.25
#